data_3c0490d085d1c9806ed5eb525367e301
#
_entry.id   3c0490d085d1c9806ed5eb525367e301
#
_cell.length_a   1.000
_cell.length_b   1.000
_cell.length_c   1.000
_cell.angle_alpha   90.00
_cell.angle_beta   90.00
_cell.angle_gamma   90.00
#
_symmetry.space_group_name_H-M   'P 1'
#
loop_
_entity.id
_entity.type
_entity.pdbx_description
1 polymer ?
#
loop_
_entity_poly.entity_id
_entity_poly.type
_entity_poly.pdbx_seq_one_letter_code
_entity_poly.pdbx_strand_id
1 'polypeptide(L)'
;SRSYGETHLHKGDKIVIPISEHHSNLVTWQRVCQKTGAELDYMYLDAEGHITEADLAKIDDRTKIVSFAAVSNVYGMKRPVKEIVARAHAVGAVAIVDGAQSVPHMKTDVQDIDCDFFVFSGHKMCGSASTGVLYGKKAILEDMEPFLLGGDMIEYVQEQSTTFNELPFKFEAGSQNVEGAVALHAAIDYLEDLGMDAIEELESGQGMQQRKRQGVITFTIDGVHPHDAATILDSFGIAIRSGHHCAQPLGCHLGVEASNRASFYIYNTLDEVDYFLEKLPLVRKQMGFKD
;
A
#
# COMPACT_ATOMS: atom_id res chain seq x y z
N SER A 1 6.49 -10.71 5.02
CA SER A 1 5.83 -11.24 6.23
C SER A 1 6.30 -12.64 6.59
N ARG A 2 6.19 -13.64 5.68
CA ARG A 2 6.54 -15.04 6.03
C ARG A 2 7.99 -15.20 6.45
N SER A 3 8.95 -14.81 5.60
CA SER A 3 10.38 -15.01 5.87
C SER A 3 10.85 -14.38 7.18
N TYR A 4 10.39 -13.18 7.47
CA TYR A 4 10.77 -12.47 8.71
C TYR A 4 9.83 -12.81 9.87
N GLY A 5 8.51 -12.69 9.65
CA GLY A 5 7.54 -12.81 10.73
C GLY A 5 7.44 -14.22 11.33
N GLU A 6 7.50 -15.27 10.51
CA GLU A 6 7.40 -16.66 11.02
C GLU A 6 8.66 -17.11 11.77
N THR A 7 9.82 -16.48 11.53
CA THR A 7 11.08 -16.81 12.19
C THR A 7 11.41 -15.95 13.41
N HIS A 8 10.91 -14.70 13.46
CA HIS A 8 11.29 -13.74 14.49
C HIS A 8 10.17 -13.44 15.50
N LEU A 9 8.93 -13.86 15.23
CA LEU A 9 7.82 -13.61 16.14
C LEU A 9 7.46 -14.83 16.98
N HIS A 10 7.12 -14.57 18.24
CA HIS A 10 6.76 -15.56 19.23
C HIS A 10 5.45 -15.19 19.93
N LYS A 11 4.91 -16.12 20.72
CA LYS A 11 3.74 -15.86 21.54
C LYS A 11 4.00 -14.71 22.52
N GLY A 12 3.12 -13.73 22.49
CA GLY A 12 3.22 -12.50 23.32
C GLY A 12 3.82 -11.30 22.61
N ASP A 13 4.47 -11.50 21.47
CA ASP A 13 4.88 -10.42 20.57
C ASP A 13 3.68 -9.77 19.89
N LYS A 14 3.81 -8.53 19.48
CA LYS A 14 2.74 -7.75 18.87
C LYS A 14 3.16 -7.18 17.52
N ILE A 15 2.22 -7.23 16.57
CA ILE A 15 2.27 -6.51 15.30
C ILE A 15 1.23 -5.40 15.36
N VAL A 16 1.59 -4.18 14.95
CA VAL A 16 0.69 -3.03 14.89
C VAL A 16 0.54 -2.58 13.44
N ILE A 17 -0.72 -2.48 12.98
CA ILE A 17 -1.06 -2.00 11.63
C ILE A 17 -2.26 -1.05 11.67
N PRO A 18 -2.40 -0.08 10.75
CA PRO A 18 -3.65 0.66 10.59
C PRO A 18 -4.81 -0.23 10.13
N ILE A 19 -6.03 0.03 10.61
CA ILE A 19 -7.24 -0.70 10.18
C ILE A 19 -7.53 -0.53 8.69
N SER A 20 -6.98 0.51 8.08
CA SER A 20 -7.15 0.87 6.67
C SER A 20 -6.15 0.19 5.73
N GLU A 21 -5.38 -0.78 6.22
CA GLU A 21 -4.39 -1.45 5.39
C GLU A 21 -5.01 -2.28 4.26
N HIS A 22 -4.32 -2.29 3.13
CA HIS A 22 -4.66 -3.19 2.04
C HIS A 22 -4.60 -4.65 2.51
N HIS A 23 -5.48 -5.51 1.99
CA HIS A 23 -5.55 -6.92 2.39
C HIS A 23 -4.19 -7.64 2.32
N SER A 24 -3.30 -7.27 1.39
CA SER A 24 -1.95 -7.86 1.29
C SER A 24 -1.06 -7.53 2.50
N ASN A 25 -1.29 -6.39 3.15
CA ASN A 25 -0.59 -5.99 4.38
C ASN A 25 -1.37 -6.33 5.66
N LEU A 26 -2.53 -6.93 5.56
CA LEU A 26 -3.36 -7.34 6.68
C LEU A 26 -3.44 -8.86 6.80
N VAL A 27 -3.90 -9.54 5.74
CA VAL A 27 -4.13 -11.00 5.76
C VAL A 27 -2.83 -11.79 5.97
N THR A 28 -1.73 -11.27 5.45
CA THR A 28 -0.41 -11.87 5.64
C THR A 28 0.02 -11.86 7.11
N TRP A 29 -0.26 -10.77 7.84
CA TRP A 29 0.02 -10.68 9.28
C TRP A 29 -0.94 -11.50 10.12
N GLN A 30 -2.23 -11.56 9.77
CA GLN A 30 -3.17 -12.49 10.41
C GLN A 30 -2.65 -13.92 10.33
N ARG A 31 -2.13 -14.33 9.16
CA ARG A 31 -1.57 -15.67 8.98
C ARG A 31 -0.32 -15.91 9.82
N VAL A 32 0.56 -14.92 9.90
CA VAL A 32 1.77 -15.01 10.76
C VAL A 32 1.36 -15.14 12.23
N CYS A 33 0.45 -14.30 12.71
CA CYS A 33 -0.05 -14.37 14.09
C CYS A 33 -0.67 -15.73 14.44
N GLN A 34 -1.46 -16.31 13.51
CA GLN A 34 -2.02 -17.65 13.68
C GLN A 34 -0.94 -18.75 13.85
N LYS A 35 0.21 -18.60 13.18
CA LYS A 35 1.30 -19.57 13.25
C LYS A 35 2.20 -19.39 14.46
N THR A 36 2.50 -18.14 14.83
CA THR A 36 3.49 -17.82 15.86
C THR A 36 2.87 -17.63 17.25
N GLY A 37 1.56 -17.37 17.31
CA GLY A 37 0.88 -16.97 18.54
C GLY A 37 1.10 -15.50 18.92
N ALA A 38 1.68 -14.68 18.03
CA ALA A 38 1.76 -13.24 18.19
C ALA A 38 0.37 -12.59 18.06
N GLU A 39 0.23 -11.37 18.57
CA GLU A 39 -1.00 -10.59 18.53
C GLU A 39 -0.97 -9.59 17.38
N LEU A 40 -2.12 -9.38 16.70
CA LEU A 40 -2.30 -8.33 15.71
C LEU A 40 -3.18 -7.23 16.32
N ASP A 41 -2.63 -6.03 16.48
CA ASP A 41 -3.33 -4.86 17.00
C ASP A 41 -3.51 -3.78 15.91
N TYR A 42 -4.57 -2.98 16.02
CA TYR A 42 -4.96 -2.04 14.98
C TYR A 42 -4.94 -0.59 15.48
N MET A 43 -4.36 0.31 14.68
CA MET A 43 -4.58 1.74 14.73
C MET A 43 -5.93 2.04 14.06
N TYR A 44 -6.92 2.57 14.81
CA TYR A 44 -8.28 2.72 14.30
C TYR A 44 -8.51 4.03 13.55
N LEU A 45 -7.62 5.00 13.68
CA LEU A 45 -7.66 6.30 13.01
C LEU A 45 -8.80 7.20 13.54
N ASP A 46 -8.71 8.49 13.24
CA ASP A 46 -9.82 9.42 13.48
C ASP A 46 -10.87 9.37 12.35
N ALA A 47 -11.91 10.20 12.47
CA ALA A 47 -12.99 10.26 11.48
C ALA A 47 -12.53 10.74 10.08
N GLU A 48 -11.45 11.49 10.02
CA GLU A 48 -10.82 11.97 8.80
C GLU A 48 -9.82 10.96 8.21
N GLY A 49 -9.48 9.90 8.95
CA GLY A 49 -8.56 8.84 8.54
C GLY A 49 -7.10 9.10 8.92
N HIS A 50 -6.82 10.00 9.85
CA HIS A 50 -5.47 10.25 10.36
C HIS A 50 -5.11 9.27 11.48
N ILE A 51 -3.81 8.98 11.60
CA ILE A 51 -3.24 8.31 12.77
C ILE A 51 -3.15 9.33 13.90
N THR A 52 -3.67 8.96 15.07
CA THR A 52 -3.70 9.80 16.28
C THR A 52 -2.58 9.41 17.26
N GLU A 53 -2.32 10.26 18.25
CA GLU A 53 -1.42 9.91 19.35
C GLU A 53 -1.88 8.65 20.12
N ALA A 54 -3.18 8.45 20.25
CA ALA A 54 -3.74 7.24 20.87
C ALA A 54 -3.45 5.97 20.04
N ASP A 55 -3.39 6.10 18.71
CA ASP A 55 -2.98 5.01 17.81
C ASP A 55 -1.47 4.76 17.92
N LEU A 56 -0.65 5.81 17.93
CA LEU A 56 0.80 5.69 18.09
C LEU A 56 1.19 5.11 19.46
N ALA A 57 0.41 5.36 20.50
CA ALA A 57 0.62 4.79 21.82
C ALA A 57 0.43 3.26 21.87
N LYS A 58 -0.16 2.65 20.87
CA LYS A 58 -0.24 1.19 20.72
C LYS A 58 1.10 0.55 20.37
N ILE A 59 2.05 1.33 19.86
CA ILE A 59 3.43 0.91 19.64
C ILE A 59 4.15 0.95 20.98
N ASP A 60 4.25 -0.21 21.63
CA ASP A 60 4.83 -0.40 22.96
C ASP A 60 5.99 -1.42 22.94
N ASP A 61 6.53 -1.77 24.10
CA ASP A 61 7.66 -2.68 24.28
C ASP A 61 7.42 -4.13 23.78
N ARG A 62 6.16 -4.56 23.67
CA ARG A 62 5.78 -5.84 23.07
C ARG A 62 5.75 -5.78 21.55
N THR A 63 5.73 -4.60 20.96
CA THR A 63 5.66 -4.43 19.49
C THR A 63 6.98 -4.85 18.87
N LYS A 64 6.92 -5.79 17.91
CA LYS A 64 8.06 -6.27 17.13
C LYS A 64 8.00 -5.83 15.67
N ILE A 65 6.80 -5.56 15.17
CA ILE A 65 6.59 -5.10 13.81
C ILE A 65 5.54 -4.00 13.79
N VAL A 66 5.85 -2.92 13.07
CA VAL A 66 4.88 -1.90 12.65
C VAL A 66 4.84 -1.90 11.14
N SER A 67 3.67 -2.24 10.55
CA SER A 67 3.54 -2.33 9.09
C SER A 67 2.40 -1.45 8.60
N PHE A 68 2.68 -0.52 7.68
CA PHE A 68 1.70 0.48 7.26
C PHE A 68 1.96 1.00 5.85
N ALA A 69 0.89 1.40 5.16
CA ALA A 69 0.98 2.07 3.89
C ALA A 69 1.38 3.54 4.05
N ALA A 70 2.34 4.02 3.26
CA ALA A 70 2.73 5.45 3.24
C ALA A 70 1.58 6.35 2.76
N VAL A 71 0.78 5.84 1.83
CA VAL A 71 -0.46 6.46 1.34
C VAL A 71 -1.57 5.43 1.33
N SER A 72 -2.71 5.75 1.92
CA SER A 72 -3.86 4.85 1.96
C SER A 72 -4.48 4.65 0.59
N ASN A 73 -4.69 3.39 0.19
CA ASN A 73 -5.38 3.04 -1.06
C ASN A 73 -6.89 3.29 -1.05
N VAL A 74 -7.45 3.64 0.10
CA VAL A 74 -8.87 4.02 0.27
C VAL A 74 -9.02 5.53 0.37
N TYR A 75 -8.33 6.12 1.35
CA TYR A 75 -8.45 7.57 1.60
C TYR A 75 -7.58 8.43 0.70
N GLY A 76 -6.51 7.86 0.07
CA GLY A 76 -5.48 8.65 -0.59
C GLY A 76 -4.62 9.49 0.39
N MET A 77 -4.82 9.34 1.68
CA MET A 77 -4.15 10.12 2.72
C MET A 77 -2.68 9.74 2.89
N LYS A 78 -1.82 10.74 2.93
CA LYS A 78 -0.40 10.59 3.31
C LYS A 78 -0.28 10.35 4.81
N ARG A 79 0.53 9.38 5.19
CA ARG A 79 0.85 9.08 6.59
C ARG A 79 2.08 9.86 7.06
N PRO A 80 2.26 10.12 8.35
CA PRO A 80 3.49 10.67 8.92
C PRO A 80 4.57 9.57 9.03
N VAL A 81 5.10 9.14 7.85
CA VAL A 81 5.93 7.93 7.72
C VAL A 81 7.13 7.96 8.66
N LYS A 82 7.90 9.05 8.67
CA LYS A 82 9.10 9.17 9.50
C LYS A 82 8.79 9.10 11.00
N GLU A 83 7.67 9.68 11.42
CA GLU A 83 7.24 9.65 12.82
C GLU A 83 6.87 8.23 13.26
N ILE A 84 6.13 7.49 12.43
CA ILE A 84 5.76 6.11 12.71
C ILE A 84 7.00 5.21 12.75
N VAL A 85 7.93 5.38 11.81
CA VAL A 85 9.21 4.65 11.78
C VAL A 85 10.03 4.95 13.03
N ALA A 86 10.20 6.21 13.39
CA ALA A 86 10.93 6.60 14.60
C ALA A 86 10.29 6.02 15.86
N ARG A 87 8.95 5.98 15.93
CA ARG A 87 8.23 5.39 17.07
C ARG A 87 8.43 3.88 17.14
N ALA A 88 8.43 3.17 15.98
CA ALA A 88 8.73 1.75 15.92
C ALA A 88 10.16 1.47 16.42
N HIS A 89 11.14 2.20 15.92
CA HIS A 89 12.53 2.04 16.30
C HIS A 89 12.79 2.34 17.79
N ALA A 90 12.06 3.31 18.38
CA ALA A 90 12.18 3.65 19.79
C ALA A 90 11.86 2.48 20.73
N VAL A 91 11.07 1.50 20.29
CA VAL A 91 10.75 0.27 21.04
C VAL A 91 11.47 -0.97 20.47
N GLY A 92 12.37 -0.79 19.52
CA GLY A 92 13.10 -1.88 18.87
C GLY A 92 12.27 -2.70 17.89
N ALA A 93 11.16 -2.16 17.39
CA ALA A 93 10.32 -2.80 16.39
C ALA A 93 10.83 -2.54 14.97
N VAL A 94 10.63 -3.50 14.07
CA VAL A 94 10.89 -3.37 12.63
C VAL A 94 9.77 -2.59 11.96
N ALA A 95 10.12 -1.58 11.18
CA ALA A 95 9.20 -0.73 10.43
C ALA A 95 9.12 -1.18 8.96
N ILE A 96 7.92 -1.57 8.53
CA ILE A 96 7.63 -2.03 7.17
C ILE A 96 6.68 -1.04 6.51
N VAL A 97 7.12 -0.42 5.42
CA VAL A 97 6.36 0.61 4.70
C VAL A 97 5.86 0.05 3.36
N ASP A 98 4.54 0.07 3.17
CA ASP A 98 3.93 -0.18 1.87
C ASP A 98 3.86 1.12 1.07
N GLY A 99 4.71 1.21 0.05
CA GLY A 99 4.82 2.33 -0.87
C GLY A 99 3.98 2.20 -2.14
N ALA A 100 3.10 1.20 -2.23
CA ALA A 100 2.35 0.92 -3.46
C ALA A 100 1.49 2.09 -3.96
N GLN A 101 1.06 2.97 -3.07
CA GLN A 101 0.30 4.20 -3.39
C GLN A 101 1.12 5.48 -3.20
N SER A 102 2.39 5.41 -2.80
CA SER A 102 3.24 6.60 -2.67
C SER A 102 4.25 6.72 -3.81
N VAL A 103 4.93 5.63 -4.17
CA VAL A 103 5.99 5.65 -5.20
C VAL A 103 5.52 6.19 -6.55
N PRO A 104 4.29 5.89 -7.04
CA PRO A 104 3.81 6.45 -8.29
C PRO A 104 3.64 7.98 -8.27
N HIS A 105 3.38 8.56 -7.10
CA HIS A 105 2.84 9.91 -6.94
C HIS A 105 3.81 10.90 -6.29
N MET A 106 4.86 10.42 -5.64
CA MET A 106 5.78 11.30 -4.90
C MET A 106 7.18 10.70 -4.81
N LYS A 107 8.16 11.59 -4.74
CA LYS A 107 9.56 11.18 -4.53
C LYS A 107 9.71 10.38 -3.25
N THR A 108 10.42 9.28 -3.34
CA THR A 108 10.67 8.37 -2.22
C THR A 108 12.16 8.17 -2.03
N ASP A 109 12.65 8.39 -0.81
CA ASP A 109 14.01 8.10 -0.39
C ASP A 109 13.96 7.21 0.86
N VAL A 110 14.31 5.93 0.68
CA VAL A 110 14.26 4.94 1.75
C VAL A 110 15.29 5.18 2.85
N GLN A 111 16.41 5.87 2.55
CA GLN A 111 17.41 6.24 3.54
C GLN A 111 16.91 7.40 4.42
N ASP A 112 16.25 8.39 3.80
CA ASP A 112 15.64 9.52 4.51
C ASP A 112 14.43 9.07 5.37
N ILE A 113 13.68 8.05 4.92
CA ILE A 113 12.60 7.41 5.68
C ILE A 113 13.14 6.55 6.82
N ASP A 114 14.31 5.95 6.65
CA ASP A 114 14.97 5.00 7.56
C ASP A 114 14.14 3.75 7.89
N CYS A 115 13.22 3.33 7.00
CA CYS A 115 12.45 2.11 7.21
C CYS A 115 13.31 0.85 7.05
N ASP A 116 12.91 -0.23 7.70
CA ASP A 116 13.62 -1.50 7.64
C ASP A 116 13.27 -2.29 6.38
N PHE A 117 12.00 -2.21 5.96
CA PHE A 117 11.52 -2.73 4.69
C PHE A 117 10.64 -1.69 3.98
N PHE A 118 10.74 -1.66 2.65
CA PHE A 118 9.86 -0.87 1.79
C PHE A 118 9.42 -1.71 0.60
N VAL A 119 8.11 -1.70 0.29
CA VAL A 119 7.55 -2.51 -0.81
C VAL A 119 6.70 -1.66 -1.74
N PHE A 120 6.75 -1.94 -3.04
CA PHE A 120 5.84 -1.32 -4.01
C PHE A 120 5.60 -2.20 -5.24
N SER A 121 4.61 -1.82 -6.05
CA SER A 121 4.17 -2.56 -7.23
C SER A 121 4.43 -1.76 -8.50
N GLY A 122 5.09 -2.37 -9.49
CA GLY A 122 5.43 -1.71 -10.76
C GLY A 122 4.21 -1.27 -11.59
N HIS A 123 3.12 -2.04 -11.57
CA HIS A 123 1.91 -1.74 -12.35
C HIS A 123 1.19 -0.45 -11.94
N LYS A 124 1.46 0.07 -10.75
CA LYS A 124 0.89 1.36 -10.31
C LYS A 124 1.74 2.57 -10.69
N MET A 125 2.95 2.34 -11.18
CA MET A 125 3.89 3.37 -11.62
C MET A 125 4.27 3.19 -13.10
N CYS A 126 3.31 2.94 -13.96
CA CYS A 126 3.47 2.73 -15.40
C CYS A 126 4.27 1.48 -15.80
N GLY A 127 4.67 0.64 -14.86
CA GLY A 127 5.43 -0.58 -15.13
C GLY A 127 4.56 -1.80 -15.38
N SER A 128 5.20 -2.97 -15.56
CA SER A 128 4.54 -4.24 -15.80
C SER A 128 3.71 -4.72 -14.61
N ALA A 129 2.58 -5.36 -14.87
CA ALA A 129 1.69 -5.95 -13.85
C ALA A 129 2.34 -7.08 -13.04
N SER A 130 3.39 -7.69 -13.53
CA SER A 130 4.07 -8.84 -12.91
C SER A 130 5.30 -8.46 -12.08
N THR A 131 5.56 -7.15 -11.86
CA THR A 131 6.77 -6.66 -11.21
C THR A 131 6.45 -5.92 -9.93
N GLY A 132 7.26 -6.16 -8.91
CA GLY A 132 7.26 -5.44 -7.64
C GLY A 132 8.65 -5.44 -7.04
N VAL A 133 8.89 -4.54 -6.09
CA VAL A 133 10.18 -4.36 -5.44
C VAL A 133 10.03 -4.51 -3.94
N LEU A 134 10.96 -5.21 -3.33
CA LEU A 134 11.22 -5.24 -1.91
C LEU A 134 12.59 -4.63 -1.64
N TYR A 135 12.63 -3.50 -0.97
CA TYR A 135 13.82 -2.98 -0.30
C TYR A 135 13.86 -3.53 1.13
N GLY A 136 15.05 -3.84 1.62
CA GLY A 136 15.29 -4.18 3.01
C GLY A 136 16.69 -3.76 3.46
N LYS A 137 16.85 -3.39 4.73
CA LYS A 137 18.17 -3.15 5.32
C LYS A 137 19.02 -4.40 5.22
N LYS A 138 20.26 -4.29 4.75
CA LYS A 138 21.15 -5.41 4.43
C LYS A 138 21.27 -6.41 5.59
N ALA A 139 21.52 -5.93 6.80
CA ALA A 139 21.68 -6.78 7.97
C ALA A 139 20.45 -7.66 8.28
N ILE A 140 19.24 -7.12 8.04
CA ILE A 140 17.99 -7.87 8.22
C ILE A 140 17.81 -8.91 7.12
N LEU A 141 18.10 -8.55 5.86
CA LEU A 141 18.03 -9.47 4.74
C LEU A 141 19.03 -10.62 4.86
N GLU A 142 20.23 -10.36 5.38
CA GLU A 142 21.25 -11.39 5.63
C GLU A 142 20.79 -12.42 6.66
N ASP A 143 20.09 -11.99 7.72
CA ASP A 143 19.56 -12.86 8.77
C ASP A 143 18.26 -13.58 8.37
N MET A 144 17.51 -13.04 7.41
CA MET A 144 16.20 -13.53 7.02
C MET A 144 16.26 -14.78 6.15
N GLU A 145 15.47 -15.80 6.45
CA GLU A 145 15.34 -17.00 5.60
C GLU A 145 14.64 -16.68 4.27
N PRO A 146 15.09 -17.25 3.14
CA PRO A 146 14.41 -17.04 1.86
C PRO A 146 13.02 -17.70 1.83
N PHE A 147 12.07 -17.04 1.18
CA PHE A 147 10.70 -17.53 1.04
C PHE A 147 10.49 -18.45 -0.16
N LEU A 148 11.10 -18.10 -1.29
CA LEU A 148 11.11 -18.92 -2.50
C LEU A 148 12.40 -19.72 -2.54
N LEU A 149 12.32 -21.00 -2.89
CA LEU A 149 13.45 -21.91 -2.96
C LEU A 149 13.53 -22.52 -4.35
N GLY A 150 14.74 -22.62 -4.91
CA GLY A 150 14.92 -23.15 -6.26
C GLY A 150 16.37 -23.01 -6.74
N GLY A 151 16.58 -22.98 -8.04
CA GLY A 151 17.88 -22.72 -8.66
C GLY A 151 18.35 -21.29 -8.45
N ASP A 152 19.61 -21.03 -8.67
CA ASP A 152 20.34 -19.75 -8.62
C ASP A 152 20.47 -19.10 -7.23
N MET A 153 19.50 -19.29 -6.34
CA MET A 153 19.49 -18.71 -5.00
C MET A 153 20.31 -19.48 -3.96
N ILE A 154 20.89 -20.61 -4.35
CA ILE A 154 21.68 -21.50 -3.51
C ILE A 154 23.18 -21.33 -3.79
N GLU A 155 24.02 -21.55 -2.77
CA GLU A 155 25.46 -21.64 -2.91
C GLU A 155 25.87 -23.12 -3.05
N TYR A 156 25.53 -23.95 -2.07
CA TYR A 156 25.76 -25.39 -2.08
C TYR A 156 24.53 -26.16 -1.65
N VAL A 157 24.27 -27.28 -2.32
CA VAL A 157 23.19 -28.22 -1.97
C VAL A 157 23.79 -29.59 -1.73
N GLN A 158 23.50 -30.19 -0.58
CA GLN A 158 23.79 -31.54 -0.20
C GLN A 158 22.51 -32.33 -0.01
N GLU A 159 22.57 -33.62 0.23
CA GLU A 159 21.40 -34.48 0.41
C GLU A 159 20.44 -33.99 1.54
N GLN A 160 20.99 -33.42 2.61
CA GLN A 160 20.23 -33.02 3.81
C GLN A 160 20.44 -31.57 4.22
N SER A 161 21.20 -30.76 3.47
CA SER A 161 21.51 -29.38 3.81
C SER A 161 21.69 -28.51 2.58
N THR A 162 21.40 -27.21 2.75
CA THR A 162 21.59 -26.20 1.71
C THR A 162 22.17 -24.94 2.34
N THR A 163 23.14 -24.32 1.66
CA THR A 163 23.58 -22.96 1.92
C THR A 163 23.07 -22.04 0.81
N PHE A 164 22.72 -20.82 1.21
CA PHE A 164 22.13 -19.84 0.29
C PHE A 164 23.20 -18.90 -0.27
N ASN A 165 22.95 -18.39 -1.45
CA ASN A 165 23.81 -17.44 -2.12
C ASN A 165 23.81 -16.09 -1.38
N GLU A 166 24.73 -15.19 -1.75
CA GLU A 166 24.77 -13.81 -1.23
C GLU A 166 23.57 -12.97 -1.71
N LEU A 167 23.32 -11.85 -1.04
CA LEU A 167 22.33 -10.87 -1.49
C LEU A 167 22.75 -10.19 -2.81
N PRO A 168 21.84 -9.94 -3.75
CA PRO A 168 20.39 -10.17 -3.66
C PRO A 168 19.95 -11.58 -4.05
N PHE A 169 20.82 -12.42 -4.61
CA PHE A 169 20.53 -13.73 -5.21
C PHE A 169 19.85 -14.70 -4.25
N LYS A 170 20.13 -14.59 -2.95
CA LYS A 170 19.45 -15.35 -1.88
C LYS A 170 17.92 -15.35 -1.99
N PHE A 171 17.32 -14.28 -2.53
CA PHE A 171 15.86 -14.12 -2.66
C PHE A 171 15.36 -14.26 -4.10
N GLU A 172 16.20 -14.65 -5.04
CA GLU A 172 15.91 -14.73 -6.48
C GLU A 172 15.94 -16.19 -6.95
N ALA A 173 14.87 -16.94 -6.64
CA ALA A 173 14.76 -18.35 -6.97
C ALA A 173 14.28 -18.57 -8.41
N GLY A 174 15.05 -19.35 -9.19
CA GLY A 174 14.74 -19.75 -10.57
C GLY A 174 14.90 -18.61 -11.58
N SER A 175 14.36 -18.79 -12.79
CA SER A 175 14.43 -17.78 -13.84
C SER A 175 13.66 -16.51 -13.45
N GLN A 176 14.37 -15.39 -13.42
CA GLN A 176 13.80 -14.11 -13.01
C GLN A 176 12.92 -13.49 -14.11
N ASN A 177 12.00 -12.62 -13.71
CA ASN A 177 11.14 -11.86 -14.61
C ASN A 177 11.92 -10.70 -15.26
N VAL A 178 12.82 -11.01 -16.19
CA VAL A 178 13.68 -10.04 -16.86
C VAL A 178 12.85 -9.01 -17.64
N GLU A 179 11.80 -9.45 -18.33
CA GLU A 179 10.91 -8.57 -19.08
C GLU A 179 10.25 -7.52 -18.17
N GLY A 180 9.77 -7.96 -17.00
CA GLY A 180 9.19 -7.06 -16.02
C GLY A 180 10.20 -6.08 -15.43
N ALA A 181 11.45 -6.51 -15.20
CA ALA A 181 12.50 -5.63 -14.70
C ALA A 181 12.87 -4.54 -15.72
N VAL A 182 13.02 -4.90 -17.01
CA VAL A 182 13.27 -3.97 -18.10
C VAL A 182 12.11 -2.98 -18.27
N ALA A 183 10.86 -3.47 -18.21
CA ALA A 183 9.69 -2.60 -18.28
C ALA A 183 9.58 -1.64 -17.08
N LEU A 184 9.97 -2.09 -15.88
CA LEU A 184 9.99 -1.23 -14.69
C LEU A 184 11.08 -0.15 -14.81
N HIS A 185 12.26 -0.49 -15.33
CA HIS A 185 13.33 0.48 -15.60
C HIS A 185 12.84 1.60 -16.53
N ALA A 186 12.25 1.23 -17.67
CA ALA A 186 11.70 2.22 -18.61
C ALA A 186 10.59 3.08 -18.00
N ALA A 187 9.77 2.52 -17.10
CA ALA A 187 8.75 3.28 -16.39
C ALA A 187 9.35 4.27 -15.37
N ILE A 188 10.44 3.90 -14.72
CA ILE A 188 11.19 4.79 -13.81
C ILE A 188 11.76 5.96 -14.61
N ASP A 189 12.48 5.70 -15.71
CA ASP A 189 13.05 6.75 -16.57
C ASP A 189 11.95 7.72 -17.06
N TYR A 190 10.80 7.16 -17.49
CA TYR A 190 9.67 7.98 -17.93
C TYR A 190 9.13 8.91 -16.84
N LEU A 191 8.98 8.42 -15.61
CA LEU A 191 8.49 9.22 -14.49
C LEU A 191 9.54 10.24 -14.01
N GLU A 192 10.83 9.90 -14.06
CA GLU A 192 11.92 10.82 -13.74
C GLU A 192 12.03 11.94 -14.79
N ASP A 193 11.85 11.61 -16.07
CA ASP A 193 11.83 12.60 -17.15
C ASP A 193 10.66 13.59 -17.04
N LEU A 194 9.48 13.12 -16.57
CA LEU A 194 8.35 14.00 -16.24
C LEU A 194 8.62 14.85 -15.01
N GLY A 195 9.43 14.35 -14.09
CA GLY A 195 9.74 14.96 -12.80
C GLY A 195 8.70 14.66 -11.72
N MET A 196 9.12 13.95 -10.67
CA MET A 196 8.22 13.54 -9.57
C MET A 196 7.58 14.74 -8.85
N ASP A 197 8.28 15.88 -8.75
CA ASP A 197 7.74 17.12 -8.16
C ASP A 197 6.60 17.69 -9.03
N ALA A 198 6.74 17.62 -10.36
CA ALA A 198 5.70 18.07 -11.30
C ALA A 198 4.46 17.15 -11.25
N ILE A 199 4.66 15.85 -11.06
CA ILE A 199 3.56 14.89 -10.87
C ILE A 199 2.78 15.22 -9.57
N GLU A 200 3.48 15.46 -8.48
CA GLU A 200 2.86 15.82 -7.21
C GLU A 200 2.13 17.17 -7.30
N GLU A 201 2.66 18.15 -8.03
CA GLU A 201 2.04 19.45 -8.27
C GLU A 201 0.78 19.33 -9.15
N LEU A 202 0.81 18.52 -10.21
CA LEU A 202 -0.35 18.26 -11.07
C LEU A 202 -1.53 17.69 -10.28
N GLU A 203 -1.28 16.68 -9.46
CA GLU A 203 -2.31 16.08 -8.61
C GLU A 203 -2.84 17.06 -7.55
N SER A 204 -1.97 17.93 -7.05
CA SER A 204 -2.33 19.02 -6.15
C SER A 204 -3.27 20.03 -6.80
N GLY A 205 -3.02 20.38 -8.06
CA GLY A 205 -3.88 21.25 -8.88
C GLY A 205 -5.26 20.66 -9.14
N GLN A 206 -5.41 19.34 -9.11
CA GLN A 206 -6.69 18.64 -9.20
C GLN A 206 -7.54 18.69 -7.91
N GLY A 207 -7.22 19.57 -6.96
CA GLY A 207 -7.99 19.81 -5.73
C GLY A 207 -7.68 18.87 -4.57
N MET A 208 -6.67 18.00 -4.72
CA MET A 208 -6.30 17.01 -3.70
C MET A 208 -5.39 17.54 -2.58
N GLN A 209 -4.71 18.67 -2.83
CA GLN A 209 -3.73 19.25 -1.90
C GLN A 209 -4.32 19.71 -0.56
N GLN A 210 -5.52 20.26 -0.56
CA GLN A 210 -6.16 20.81 0.66
C GLN A 210 -6.37 19.74 1.75
N ARG A 211 -6.35 18.45 1.39
CA ARG A 211 -6.59 17.34 2.31
C ARG A 211 -5.39 16.38 2.46
N LYS A 212 -4.20 16.76 1.99
CA LYS A 212 -2.99 15.89 2.00
C LYS A 212 -3.26 14.51 1.37
N ARG A 213 -4.00 14.47 0.25
CA ARG A 213 -4.36 13.24 -0.47
C ARG A 213 -3.54 13.11 -1.76
N GLN A 214 -3.37 11.87 -2.23
CA GLN A 214 -2.70 11.53 -3.48
C GLN A 214 -3.61 10.64 -4.31
N GLY A 215 -3.82 11.00 -5.57
CA GLY A 215 -4.36 10.18 -6.66
C GLY A 215 -5.67 9.42 -6.42
N VAL A 216 -6.24 9.43 -5.19
CA VAL A 216 -7.38 8.58 -4.82
C VAL A 216 -8.41 9.37 -4.00
N ILE A 217 -9.67 9.31 -4.43
CA ILE A 217 -10.82 9.85 -3.71
C ILE A 217 -11.87 8.76 -3.56
N THR A 218 -12.22 8.44 -2.31
CA THR A 218 -13.30 7.50 -1.98
C THR A 218 -14.52 8.25 -1.46
N PHE A 219 -15.70 7.87 -1.95
CA PHE A 219 -16.96 8.54 -1.64
C PHE A 219 -18.15 7.57 -1.67
N THR A 220 -19.23 7.96 -1.02
CA THR A 220 -20.56 7.36 -1.12
C THR A 220 -21.56 8.38 -1.69
N ILE A 221 -22.64 7.91 -2.26
CA ILE A 221 -23.76 8.72 -2.73
C ILE A 221 -24.98 8.30 -1.94
N ASP A 222 -25.60 9.24 -1.23
CA ASP A 222 -26.74 8.97 -0.35
C ASP A 222 -27.88 8.28 -1.09
N GLY A 223 -28.31 7.12 -0.58
CA GLY A 223 -29.39 6.32 -1.14
C GLY A 223 -29.02 5.53 -2.40
N VAL A 224 -27.79 5.63 -2.92
CA VAL A 224 -27.36 4.92 -4.12
C VAL A 224 -26.34 3.85 -3.76
N HIS A 225 -26.59 2.60 -4.19
CA HIS A 225 -25.63 1.53 -4.00
C HIS A 225 -24.37 1.79 -4.86
N PRO A 226 -23.14 1.57 -4.36
CA PRO A 226 -21.92 1.90 -5.08
C PRO A 226 -21.80 1.21 -6.47
N HIS A 227 -22.31 -0.01 -6.64
CA HIS A 227 -22.32 -0.67 -7.95
C HIS A 227 -23.23 0.04 -8.96
N ASP A 228 -24.40 0.53 -8.52
CA ASP A 228 -25.31 1.26 -9.38
C ASP A 228 -24.69 2.60 -9.81
N ALA A 229 -24.05 3.31 -8.87
CA ALA A 229 -23.30 4.52 -9.17
C ALA A 229 -22.19 4.27 -10.21
N ALA A 230 -21.40 3.20 -10.04
CA ALA A 230 -20.36 2.85 -10.99
C ALA A 230 -20.94 2.51 -12.37
N THR A 231 -22.03 1.75 -12.45
CA THR A 231 -22.72 1.39 -13.70
C THR A 231 -23.26 2.63 -14.42
N ILE A 232 -23.86 3.56 -13.69
CA ILE A 232 -24.38 4.79 -14.28
C ILE A 232 -23.24 5.67 -14.80
N LEU A 233 -22.17 5.84 -14.03
CA LEU A 233 -21.00 6.62 -14.47
C LEU A 233 -20.29 5.97 -15.66
N ASP A 234 -20.22 4.64 -15.72
CA ASP A 234 -19.69 3.91 -16.87
C ASP A 234 -20.47 4.20 -18.15
N SER A 235 -21.80 4.39 -18.07
CA SER A 235 -22.63 4.79 -19.23
C SER A 235 -22.28 6.18 -19.80
N PHE A 236 -21.59 7.01 -19.02
CA PHE A 236 -21.02 8.29 -19.44
C PHE A 236 -19.54 8.19 -19.85
N GLY A 237 -18.96 6.98 -19.89
CA GLY A 237 -17.55 6.76 -20.17
C GLY A 237 -16.62 7.05 -18.99
N ILE A 238 -17.15 7.11 -17.76
CA ILE A 238 -16.40 7.39 -16.54
C ILE A 238 -16.20 6.09 -15.76
N ALA A 239 -14.96 5.57 -15.75
CA ALA A 239 -14.60 4.36 -15.03
C ALA A 239 -14.21 4.67 -13.58
N ILE A 240 -14.96 4.14 -12.62
CA ILE A 240 -14.65 4.18 -11.19
C ILE A 240 -14.67 2.76 -10.60
N ARG A 241 -14.03 2.58 -9.45
CA ARG A 241 -14.11 1.31 -8.72
C ARG A 241 -15.16 1.38 -7.63
N SER A 242 -16.02 0.35 -7.54
CA SER A 242 -16.95 0.14 -6.42
C SER A 242 -16.54 -1.06 -5.56
N GLY A 243 -16.90 -1.06 -4.28
CA GLY A 243 -16.70 -2.16 -3.34
C GLY A 243 -15.86 -1.82 -2.11
N HIS A 244 -15.13 -2.82 -1.59
CA HIS A 244 -14.34 -2.70 -0.34
C HIS A 244 -12.92 -2.16 -0.55
N HIS A 245 -12.48 -1.93 -1.79
CA HIS A 245 -11.13 -1.44 -2.16
C HIS A 245 -9.98 -2.26 -1.55
N CYS A 246 -10.19 -3.56 -1.30
CA CYS A 246 -9.24 -4.44 -0.61
C CYS A 246 -8.87 -3.98 0.82
N ALA A 247 -9.78 -3.30 1.52
CA ALA A 247 -9.65 -2.83 2.90
C ALA A 247 -10.97 -3.05 3.67
N GLN A 248 -11.54 -4.24 3.61
CA GLN A 248 -12.85 -4.56 4.17
C GLN A 248 -12.98 -4.26 5.67
N PRO A 249 -11.96 -4.51 6.53
CA PRO A 249 -12.07 -4.17 7.95
C PRO A 249 -12.27 -2.67 8.20
N LEU A 250 -11.72 -1.80 7.34
CA LEU A 250 -12.00 -0.37 7.43
C LEU A 250 -13.47 -0.07 7.16
N GLY A 251 -14.07 -0.65 6.12
CA GLY A 251 -15.49 -0.50 5.83
C GLY A 251 -16.38 -0.92 7.00
N CYS A 252 -16.06 -2.08 7.60
CA CYS A 252 -16.77 -2.54 8.81
C CYS A 252 -16.62 -1.57 9.99
N HIS A 253 -15.42 -1.00 10.19
CA HIS A 253 -15.17 -0.02 11.26
C HIS A 253 -15.96 1.28 11.06
N LEU A 254 -16.08 1.74 9.82
CA LEU A 254 -16.82 2.95 9.46
C LEU A 254 -18.34 2.74 9.33
N GLY A 255 -18.82 1.49 9.40
CA GLY A 255 -20.23 1.16 9.11
C GLY A 255 -20.61 1.35 7.64
N VAL A 256 -19.63 1.27 6.72
CA VAL A 256 -19.80 1.42 5.26
C VAL A 256 -19.52 0.08 4.59
N GLU A 257 -20.54 -0.60 4.09
CA GLU A 257 -20.39 -1.90 3.45
C GLU A 257 -19.59 -1.83 2.15
N ALA A 258 -19.81 -0.80 1.35
CA ALA A 258 -19.11 -0.54 0.10
C ALA A 258 -19.07 0.95 -0.22
N SER A 259 -18.10 1.37 -1.01
CA SER A 259 -17.93 2.76 -1.46
C SER A 259 -17.47 2.82 -2.92
N ASN A 260 -17.49 4.01 -3.49
CA ASN A 260 -16.93 4.31 -4.79
C ASN A 260 -15.56 4.93 -4.64
N ARG A 261 -14.65 4.65 -5.58
CA ARG A 261 -13.31 5.23 -5.62
C ARG A 261 -12.97 5.73 -7.02
N ALA A 262 -12.73 7.01 -7.14
CA ALA A 262 -12.10 7.63 -8.29
C ALA A 262 -10.58 7.62 -8.07
N SER A 263 -9.81 7.27 -9.10
CA SER A 263 -8.35 7.29 -9.07
C SER A 263 -7.86 8.16 -10.21
N PHE A 264 -6.94 9.08 -9.92
CA PHE A 264 -6.34 10.02 -10.87
C PHE A 264 -4.84 9.79 -10.94
N TYR A 265 -4.26 10.03 -12.12
CA TYR A 265 -2.83 9.96 -12.32
C TYR A 265 -2.39 10.93 -13.43
N ILE A 266 -1.11 10.87 -13.82
CA ILE A 266 -0.46 11.78 -14.78
C ILE A 266 -1.15 11.91 -16.15
N TYR A 267 -1.98 10.97 -16.53
CA TYR A 267 -2.72 10.96 -17.79
C TYR A 267 -4.14 11.55 -17.69
N ASN A 268 -4.58 11.96 -16.50
CA ASN A 268 -5.89 12.61 -16.35
C ASN A 268 -5.75 14.13 -16.49
N THR A 269 -6.73 14.73 -17.15
CA THR A 269 -6.84 16.16 -17.39
C THR A 269 -7.83 16.83 -16.44
N LEU A 270 -7.71 18.15 -16.27
CA LEU A 270 -8.70 18.93 -15.51
C LEU A 270 -10.10 18.87 -16.17
N ASP A 271 -10.17 18.84 -17.49
CA ASP A 271 -11.44 18.71 -18.21
C ASP A 271 -12.13 17.37 -17.89
N GLU A 272 -11.38 16.27 -17.70
CA GLU A 272 -11.95 14.99 -17.26
C GLU A 272 -12.46 15.05 -15.82
N VAL A 273 -11.78 15.78 -14.94
CA VAL A 273 -12.25 16.03 -13.56
C VAL A 273 -13.55 16.85 -13.58
N ASP A 274 -13.61 17.91 -14.37
CA ASP A 274 -14.82 18.75 -14.50
C ASP A 274 -15.97 17.95 -15.10
N TYR A 275 -15.70 17.12 -16.10
CA TYR A 275 -16.70 16.22 -16.67
C TYR A 275 -17.22 15.20 -15.64
N PHE A 276 -16.33 14.60 -14.85
CA PHE A 276 -16.74 13.73 -13.74
C PHE A 276 -17.66 14.44 -12.76
N LEU A 277 -17.29 15.66 -12.34
CA LEU A 277 -18.09 16.47 -11.40
C LEU A 277 -19.46 16.88 -11.99
N GLU A 278 -19.53 17.16 -13.30
CA GLU A 278 -20.79 17.43 -14.00
C GLU A 278 -21.73 16.21 -14.00
N LYS A 279 -21.18 15.00 -14.21
CA LYS A 279 -21.99 13.77 -14.32
C LYS A 279 -22.37 13.17 -12.96
N LEU A 280 -21.59 13.44 -11.91
CA LEU A 280 -21.79 12.86 -10.59
C LEU A 280 -23.22 13.12 -10.01
N PRO A 281 -23.79 14.32 -10.07
CA PRO A 281 -25.16 14.57 -9.61
C PRO A 281 -26.24 13.82 -10.42
N LEU A 282 -25.95 13.49 -11.68
CA LEU A 282 -26.90 12.78 -12.53
C LEU A 282 -27.15 11.33 -12.08
N VAL A 283 -26.25 10.77 -11.28
CA VAL A 283 -26.39 9.42 -10.72
C VAL A 283 -27.68 9.31 -9.90
N ARG A 284 -27.89 10.22 -8.95
CA ARG A 284 -29.14 10.25 -8.14
C ARG A 284 -30.38 10.48 -8.99
N LYS A 285 -30.29 11.38 -9.96
CA LYS A 285 -31.39 11.67 -10.87
C LYS A 285 -31.81 10.45 -11.70
N GLN A 286 -30.86 9.67 -12.21
CA GLN A 286 -31.14 8.43 -12.95
C GLN A 286 -31.75 7.33 -12.07
N MET A 287 -31.43 7.33 -10.76
CA MET A 287 -32.03 6.44 -9.77
C MET A 287 -33.44 6.90 -9.33
N GLY A 288 -33.95 8.00 -9.88
CA GLY A 288 -35.31 8.51 -9.60
C GLY A 288 -35.42 9.37 -8.36
N PHE A 289 -34.31 9.81 -7.76
CA PHE A 289 -34.33 10.78 -6.69
C PHE A 289 -34.72 12.16 -7.25
N LYS A 290 -35.57 12.87 -6.52
CA LYS A 290 -35.96 14.26 -6.80
C LYS A 290 -35.10 15.14 -5.90
N ASP A 291 -34.02 15.66 -6.45
CA ASP A 291 -33.17 16.68 -5.81
C ASP A 291 -33.63 18.07 -6.23
#